data_99fdec6db9b206f4a61c9be59c953d3a
#
_entry.id   99fdec6db9b206f4a61c9be59c953d3a
#
_cell.length_a   1.000
_cell.length_b   1.000
_cell.length_c   1.000
_cell.angle_alpha   90.00
_cell.angle_beta   90.00
_cell.angle_gamma   90.00
#
_symmetry.space_group_name_H-M   'P 1'
#
loop_
_entity.id
_entity.type
_entity.pdbx_description
1 polymer ?
#
loop_
_entity_poly.entity_id
_entity_poly.type
_entity_poly.pdbx_seq_one_letter_code
_entity_poly.pdbx_strand_id
1 'polypeptide(L)'
;MSLNYTNSDCLNFLSNLENNSVDLIITDPPYFIGFDGGKGWDSQWETESEYLKWCSEWIKECSRVLKKNRMLIVWGTLKTETFLKFKLQTSKLKELEPQNEIIWSYNWGGRSKSNFARKHEYAWCWSKGENFLFNSDNVLQERKLKKNMRTGENYEKGSIPTSIWEKNNHTTSKDYIGWHPTTKNLEVLERMILAYSNPEDKILDIFMGSGSTAIAAIRNDRKIVGCELDKEFYNKSLERIKIEINKNTL
;
A
#
# COMPACT_ATOMS: atom_id res chain seq x y z
N MET A 1 5.76 15.73 -14.50
CA MET A 1 5.75 14.62 -13.54
C MET A 1 6.34 13.37 -14.20
N SER A 2 7.24 12.60 -13.54
CA SER A 2 7.88 11.42 -14.14
C SER A 2 7.06 10.18 -13.80
N LEU A 3 6.63 9.45 -14.84
CA LEU A 3 5.95 8.16 -14.75
C LEU A 3 6.87 7.07 -15.32
N ASN A 4 7.29 6.12 -14.48
CA ASN A 4 7.98 4.89 -14.90
C ASN A 4 7.07 3.70 -14.59
N TYR A 5 6.18 3.36 -15.53
CA TYR A 5 5.17 2.31 -15.37
C TYR A 5 5.15 1.39 -16.58
N THR A 6 5.32 0.09 -16.36
CA THR A 6 5.44 -0.91 -17.42
C THR A 6 4.55 -2.12 -17.20
N ASN A 7 4.16 -2.77 -18.30
CA ASN A 7 3.54 -4.09 -18.23
C ASN A 7 4.64 -5.15 -18.12
N SER A 8 4.86 -5.66 -16.92
CA SER A 8 5.96 -6.58 -16.62
C SER A 8 5.66 -7.42 -15.37
N ASP A 9 6.31 -8.57 -15.28
CA ASP A 9 6.46 -9.29 -14.01
C ASP A 9 7.26 -8.46 -13.00
N CYS A 10 6.91 -8.58 -11.72
CA CYS A 10 7.49 -7.76 -10.65
C CYS A 10 8.99 -8.01 -10.44
N LEU A 11 9.47 -9.25 -10.55
CA LEU A 11 10.89 -9.58 -10.39
C LEU A 11 11.72 -9.05 -11.57
N ASN A 12 11.20 -9.21 -12.79
CA ASN A 12 11.83 -8.63 -13.98
C ASN A 12 11.88 -7.11 -13.91
N PHE A 13 10.82 -6.47 -13.42
CA PHE A 13 10.79 -5.03 -13.24
C PHE A 13 11.80 -4.56 -12.19
N LEU A 14 11.79 -5.18 -11.02
CA LEU A 14 12.68 -4.84 -9.90
C LEU A 14 14.16 -5.02 -10.28
N SER A 15 14.52 -6.06 -11.03
CA SER A 15 15.91 -6.31 -11.45
C SER A 15 16.53 -5.17 -12.28
N ASN A 16 15.70 -4.35 -12.94
CA ASN A 16 16.13 -3.20 -13.71
C ASN A 16 16.24 -1.89 -12.89
N LEU A 17 15.83 -1.91 -11.61
CA LEU A 17 15.96 -0.76 -10.74
C LEU A 17 17.30 -0.76 -10.00
N GLU A 18 17.90 0.42 -9.88
CA GLU A 18 19.14 0.61 -9.12
C GLU A 18 18.92 0.40 -7.61
N ASN A 19 19.97 0.01 -6.91
CA ASN A 19 19.96 -0.07 -5.45
C ASN A 19 19.66 1.30 -4.84
N ASN A 20 18.85 1.33 -3.76
CA ASN A 20 18.53 2.56 -3.03
C ASN A 20 18.01 3.67 -3.95
N SER A 21 17.11 3.34 -4.89
CA SER A 21 16.61 4.27 -5.91
C SER A 21 15.18 4.78 -5.66
N VAL A 22 14.42 4.15 -4.73
CA VAL A 22 13.03 4.53 -4.40
C VAL A 22 12.89 4.99 -2.96
N ASP A 23 11.94 5.89 -2.71
CA ASP A 23 11.78 6.57 -1.44
C ASP A 23 10.71 5.94 -0.56
N LEU A 24 9.69 5.34 -1.13
CA LEU A 24 8.62 4.65 -0.41
C LEU A 24 8.11 3.51 -1.29
N ILE A 25 7.83 2.37 -0.67
CA ILE A 25 7.15 1.25 -1.33
C ILE A 25 5.79 1.05 -0.67
N ILE A 26 4.72 1.09 -1.46
CA ILE A 26 3.36 0.71 -1.04
C ILE A 26 2.85 -0.27 -2.08
N THR A 27 2.60 -1.52 -1.70
CA THR A 27 2.27 -2.55 -2.67
C THR A 27 1.29 -3.59 -2.11
N ASP A 28 0.44 -4.15 -3.00
CA ASP A 28 -0.66 -5.05 -2.68
C ASP A 28 -0.52 -6.36 -3.46
N PRO A 29 0.29 -7.32 -2.95
CA PRO A 29 0.54 -8.57 -3.65
C PRO A 29 -0.70 -9.47 -3.70
N PRO A 30 -0.75 -10.46 -4.59
CA PRO A 30 -1.66 -11.60 -4.46
C PRO A 30 -1.56 -12.24 -3.07
N TYR A 31 -2.68 -12.71 -2.51
CA TYR A 31 -2.72 -13.20 -1.11
C TYR A 31 -2.73 -14.73 -0.98
N PHE A 32 -2.73 -15.44 -2.09
CA PHE A 32 -2.85 -16.91 -2.11
C PHE A 32 -4.09 -17.43 -1.37
N ILE A 33 -5.24 -16.80 -1.64
CA ILE A 33 -6.54 -17.12 -1.04
C ILE A 33 -7.57 -17.61 -2.07
N GLY A 34 -7.14 -17.77 -3.34
CA GLY A 34 -7.98 -18.20 -4.45
C GLY A 34 -9.03 -17.17 -4.88
N PHE A 35 -8.79 -15.88 -4.64
CA PHE A 35 -9.68 -14.80 -5.04
C PHE A 35 -8.97 -13.84 -6.01
N ASP A 36 -9.28 -13.96 -7.27
CA ASP A 36 -8.65 -13.18 -8.35
C ASP A 36 -9.63 -12.62 -9.40
N GLY A 37 -10.92 -12.70 -9.12
CA GLY A 37 -11.94 -12.29 -10.08
C GLY A 37 -11.93 -13.11 -11.39
N GLY A 38 -11.40 -14.34 -11.37
CA GLY A 38 -11.30 -15.22 -12.54
C GLY A 38 -10.12 -14.91 -13.47
N LYS A 39 -9.13 -14.15 -13.03
CA LYS A 39 -7.96 -13.74 -13.82
C LYS A 39 -6.73 -14.63 -13.61
N GLY A 40 -6.73 -15.51 -12.61
CA GLY A 40 -5.63 -16.44 -12.34
C GLY A 40 -4.43 -15.86 -11.61
N TRP A 41 -4.40 -14.56 -11.28
CA TRP A 41 -3.24 -13.94 -10.63
C TRP A 41 -3.03 -14.35 -9.17
N ASP A 42 -4.06 -14.83 -8.45
CA ASP A 42 -3.94 -15.35 -7.08
C ASP A 42 -3.82 -16.90 -7.03
N SER A 43 -3.78 -17.54 -8.19
CA SER A 43 -3.77 -19.02 -8.37
C SER A 43 -2.57 -19.52 -9.17
N GLN A 44 -1.48 -18.73 -9.27
CA GLN A 44 -0.30 -19.06 -10.08
C GLN A 44 0.60 -20.13 -9.46
N TRP A 45 0.48 -20.36 -8.16
CA TRP A 45 1.32 -21.29 -7.41
C TRP A 45 0.53 -22.54 -7.06
N GLU A 46 1.14 -23.70 -7.23
CA GLU A 46 0.54 -24.98 -6.87
C GLU A 46 0.59 -25.21 -5.35
N THR A 47 1.63 -24.69 -4.69
CA THR A 47 1.87 -24.91 -3.25
C THR A 47 2.13 -23.61 -2.50
N GLU A 48 1.80 -23.62 -1.20
CA GLU A 48 2.16 -22.51 -0.27
C GLU A 48 3.67 -22.26 -0.27
N SER A 49 4.48 -23.29 -0.39
CA SER A 49 5.95 -23.17 -0.40
C SER A 49 6.45 -22.37 -1.60
N GLU A 50 5.90 -22.61 -2.78
CA GLU A 50 6.23 -21.86 -3.99
C GLU A 50 5.84 -20.39 -3.86
N TYR A 51 4.62 -20.14 -3.36
CA TYR A 51 4.16 -18.78 -3.09
C TYR A 51 5.08 -18.04 -2.11
N LEU A 52 5.43 -18.65 -0.98
CA LEU A 52 6.32 -18.07 0.03
C LEU A 52 7.75 -17.85 -0.49
N LYS A 53 8.24 -18.75 -1.35
CA LYS A 53 9.53 -18.56 -2.03
C LYS A 53 9.49 -17.34 -2.94
N TRP A 54 8.49 -17.23 -3.80
CA TRP A 54 8.28 -16.06 -4.65
C TRP A 54 8.14 -14.76 -3.82
N CYS A 55 7.40 -14.79 -2.72
CA CYS A 55 7.32 -13.66 -1.79
C CYS A 55 8.70 -13.25 -1.25
N SER A 56 9.54 -14.23 -0.89
CA SER A 56 10.90 -13.99 -0.42
C SER A 56 11.79 -13.31 -1.48
N GLU A 57 11.58 -13.63 -2.75
CA GLU A 57 12.36 -13.09 -3.85
C GLU A 57 12.02 -11.60 -4.08
N TRP A 58 10.75 -11.27 -4.28
CA TRP A 58 10.40 -9.86 -4.53
C TRP A 58 10.57 -8.96 -3.29
N ILE A 59 10.40 -9.49 -2.04
CA ILE A 59 10.61 -8.68 -0.84
C ILE A 59 12.10 -8.31 -0.65
N LYS A 60 13.02 -9.20 -0.98
CA LYS A 60 14.46 -8.93 -0.99
C LYS A 60 14.82 -7.85 -2.01
N GLU A 61 14.25 -7.94 -3.19
CA GLU A 61 14.44 -6.91 -4.22
C GLU A 61 13.84 -5.57 -3.81
N CYS A 62 12.66 -5.55 -3.18
CA CYS A 62 12.10 -4.35 -2.57
C CYS A 62 13.04 -3.74 -1.53
N SER A 63 13.62 -4.57 -0.66
CA SER A 63 14.62 -4.11 0.31
C SER A 63 15.86 -3.54 -0.39
N ARG A 64 16.34 -4.16 -1.49
CA ARG A 64 17.48 -3.69 -2.26
C ARG A 64 17.27 -2.30 -2.85
N VAL A 65 16.11 -2.08 -3.50
CA VAL A 65 15.81 -0.82 -4.20
C VAL A 65 15.33 0.30 -3.28
N LEU A 66 14.83 -0.03 -2.08
CA LEU A 66 14.42 0.96 -1.08
C LEU A 66 15.63 1.69 -0.50
N LYS A 67 15.58 3.01 -0.42
CA LYS A 67 16.61 3.82 0.23
C LYS A 67 16.68 3.55 1.75
N LYS A 68 17.83 3.80 2.34
CA LYS A 68 18.00 3.76 3.80
C LYS A 68 17.10 4.79 4.48
N ASN A 69 16.59 4.46 5.66
CA ASN A 69 15.65 5.27 6.44
C ASN A 69 14.32 5.57 5.73
N ARG A 70 13.86 4.62 4.92
CA ARG A 70 12.59 4.69 4.19
C ARG A 70 11.70 3.51 4.52
N MET A 71 10.43 3.60 4.13
CA MET A 71 9.39 2.66 4.52
C MET A 71 8.98 1.74 3.38
N LEU A 72 8.79 0.47 3.70
CA LEU A 72 8.11 -0.53 2.91
C LEU A 72 6.77 -0.84 3.56
N ILE A 73 5.69 -0.69 2.81
CA ILE A 73 4.32 -0.99 3.26
C ILE A 73 3.74 -2.05 2.33
N VAL A 74 3.32 -3.17 2.91
CA VAL A 74 2.73 -4.28 2.17
C VAL A 74 1.33 -4.55 2.70
N TRP A 75 0.34 -4.47 1.81
CA TRP A 75 -1.03 -4.87 2.10
C TRP A 75 -1.13 -6.37 2.30
N GLY A 76 -2.07 -6.78 3.14
CA GLY A 76 -2.25 -8.19 3.43
C GLY A 76 -3.49 -8.52 4.24
N THR A 77 -3.70 -9.83 4.42
CA THR A 77 -4.83 -10.36 5.16
C THR A 77 -4.37 -11.50 6.08
N LEU A 78 -5.03 -11.67 7.21
CA LEU A 78 -4.88 -12.87 8.05
C LEU A 78 -6.04 -13.86 7.82
N LYS A 79 -6.61 -13.87 6.61
CA LYS A 79 -7.65 -14.83 6.23
C LYS A 79 -7.11 -16.26 6.21
N THR A 80 -5.84 -16.42 5.87
CA THR A 80 -5.09 -17.69 5.87
C THR A 80 -3.80 -17.54 6.68
N GLU A 81 -3.22 -18.66 7.10
CA GLU A 81 -1.92 -18.68 7.78
C GLU A 81 -0.76 -18.31 6.85
N THR A 82 -0.92 -18.48 5.56
CA THR A 82 0.10 -18.21 4.54
C THR A 82 0.63 -16.79 4.63
N PHE A 83 -0.27 -15.83 4.74
CA PHE A 83 0.14 -14.42 4.83
C PHE A 83 0.79 -14.07 6.18
N LEU A 84 0.42 -14.77 7.26
CA LEU A 84 1.15 -14.67 8.52
C LEU A 84 2.58 -15.22 8.40
N LYS A 85 2.76 -16.34 7.71
CA LYS A 85 4.09 -16.91 7.41
C LYS A 85 4.93 -15.94 6.58
N PHE A 86 4.33 -15.29 5.56
CA PHE A 86 4.97 -14.24 4.78
C PHE A 86 5.44 -13.08 5.67
N LYS A 87 4.57 -12.54 6.54
CA LYS A 87 4.91 -11.48 7.48
C LYS A 87 6.09 -11.86 8.37
N LEU A 88 6.05 -13.06 8.96
CA LEU A 88 7.12 -13.56 9.84
C LEU A 88 8.45 -13.77 9.08
N GLN A 89 8.38 -14.24 7.84
CA GLN A 89 9.55 -14.41 6.98
C GLN A 89 10.18 -13.06 6.62
N THR A 90 9.37 -12.07 6.25
CA THR A 90 9.84 -10.71 5.97
C THR A 90 10.51 -10.07 7.17
N SER A 91 9.93 -10.24 8.36
CA SER A 91 10.48 -9.69 9.61
C SER A 91 11.81 -10.33 10.05
N LYS A 92 12.28 -11.38 9.37
CA LYS A 92 13.61 -12.00 9.60
C LYS A 92 14.68 -11.44 8.68
N LEU A 93 14.34 -10.60 7.72
CA LEU A 93 15.32 -9.92 6.87
C LEU A 93 16.05 -8.85 7.68
N LYS A 94 17.38 -8.94 7.75
CA LYS A 94 18.20 -8.07 8.59
C LYS A 94 18.12 -6.58 8.23
N GLU A 95 17.80 -6.28 6.96
CA GLU A 95 17.71 -4.93 6.46
C GLU A 95 16.34 -4.26 6.71
N LEU A 96 15.34 -5.04 7.12
CA LEU A 96 13.96 -4.57 7.33
C LEU A 96 13.53 -4.75 8.77
N GLU A 97 13.18 -3.65 9.42
CA GLU A 97 12.73 -3.62 10.81
C GLU A 97 11.22 -3.44 10.88
N PRO A 98 10.47 -4.37 11.51
CA PRO A 98 9.04 -4.20 11.72
C PRO A 98 8.74 -2.94 12.53
N GLN A 99 7.85 -2.07 12.03
CA GLN A 99 7.51 -0.80 12.68
C GLN A 99 6.07 -0.76 13.16
N ASN A 100 5.10 -1.04 12.29
CA ASN A 100 3.69 -0.88 12.61
C ASN A 100 2.79 -1.80 11.78
N GLU A 101 1.54 -1.93 12.24
CA GLU A 101 0.42 -2.48 11.49
C GLU A 101 -0.66 -1.41 11.38
N ILE A 102 -1.03 -1.05 10.16
CA ILE A 102 -2.18 -0.20 9.90
C ILE A 102 -3.36 -1.12 9.59
N ILE A 103 -4.46 -0.94 10.29
CA ILE A 103 -5.71 -1.67 10.06
C ILE A 103 -6.66 -0.73 9.32
N TRP A 104 -6.93 -1.04 8.06
CA TRP A 104 -7.99 -0.38 7.32
C TRP A 104 -9.30 -1.12 7.51
N SER A 105 -10.23 -0.52 8.25
CA SER A 105 -11.56 -1.06 8.47
C SER A 105 -12.61 -0.39 7.59
N TYR A 106 -13.63 -1.16 7.19
CA TYR A 106 -14.71 -0.71 6.32
C TYR A 106 -16.04 -1.38 6.71
N ASN A 107 -17.17 -0.78 6.34
CA ASN A 107 -18.50 -1.27 6.74
C ASN A 107 -19.27 -2.00 5.63
N TRP A 108 -18.70 -2.14 4.43
CA TRP A 108 -19.31 -2.85 3.31
C TRP A 108 -18.97 -4.35 3.29
N GLY A 109 -19.60 -5.11 2.37
CA GLY A 109 -19.40 -6.55 2.21
C GLY A 109 -20.44 -7.39 2.94
N GLY A 110 -20.39 -8.70 2.71
CA GLY A 110 -21.35 -9.66 3.24
C GLY A 110 -21.40 -9.74 4.75
N ARG A 111 -22.51 -10.29 5.27
CA ARG A 111 -22.65 -10.67 6.68
C ARG A 111 -22.35 -12.16 6.83
N SER A 112 -21.62 -12.53 7.85
CA SER A 112 -21.45 -13.94 8.23
C SER A 112 -22.66 -14.42 9.02
N LYS A 113 -23.04 -15.68 8.81
CA LYS A 113 -24.11 -16.34 9.59
C LYS A 113 -23.56 -17.16 10.76
N SER A 114 -22.28 -17.50 10.76
CA SER A 114 -21.66 -18.43 11.71
C SER A 114 -20.50 -17.84 12.49
N ASN A 115 -20.01 -16.64 12.14
CA ASN A 115 -18.91 -15.96 12.82
C ASN A 115 -18.97 -14.46 12.59
N PHE A 116 -18.10 -13.68 13.23
CA PHE A 116 -17.92 -12.26 12.93
C PHE A 116 -17.42 -12.06 11.51
N ALA A 117 -18.09 -11.17 10.74
CA ALA A 117 -17.65 -10.83 9.41
C ALA A 117 -16.33 -10.03 9.48
N ARG A 118 -15.30 -10.49 8.76
CA ARG A 118 -14.05 -9.76 8.66
C ARG A 118 -14.24 -8.55 7.74
N LYS A 119 -14.05 -7.35 8.28
CA LYS A 119 -14.25 -6.07 7.60
C LYS A 119 -13.05 -5.17 7.76
N HIS A 120 -11.87 -5.73 7.55
CA HIS A 120 -10.61 -5.01 7.61
C HIS A 120 -9.53 -5.72 6.79
N GLU A 121 -8.56 -4.94 6.38
CA GLU A 121 -7.29 -5.38 5.81
C GLU A 121 -6.14 -4.78 6.61
N TYR A 122 -4.97 -5.38 6.48
CA TYR A 122 -3.75 -4.92 7.12
C TYR A 122 -2.83 -4.27 6.09
N ALA A 123 -2.11 -3.23 6.51
CA ALA A 123 -0.93 -2.76 5.83
C ALA A 123 0.24 -2.86 6.82
N TRP A 124 1.13 -3.81 6.58
CA TRP A 124 2.30 -4.01 7.43
C TRP A 124 3.43 -3.11 6.98
N CYS A 125 4.07 -2.45 7.96
CA CYS A 125 5.08 -1.45 7.75
C CYS A 125 6.44 -1.93 8.26
N TRP A 126 7.44 -1.93 7.39
CA TRP A 126 8.83 -2.17 7.72
C TRP A 126 9.68 -0.98 7.30
N SER A 127 10.65 -0.59 8.12
CA SER A 127 11.64 0.41 7.73
C SER A 127 12.96 -0.24 7.32
N LYS A 128 13.68 0.40 6.39
CA LYS A 128 15.07 0.08 6.11
C LYS A 128 15.97 0.98 6.94
N GLY A 129 16.15 0.62 8.22
CA GLY A 129 16.90 1.36 9.24
C GLY A 129 16.03 2.05 10.28
N GLU A 130 16.65 2.42 11.40
CA GLU A 130 15.99 2.88 12.63
C GLU A 130 15.36 4.29 12.51
N ASN A 131 16.01 5.20 11.79
CA ASN A 131 15.64 6.62 11.71
C ASN A 131 14.82 6.92 10.43
N PHE A 132 13.69 6.24 10.26
CA PHE A 132 12.87 6.41 9.08
C PHE A 132 12.09 7.74 9.06
N LEU A 133 11.84 8.24 7.84
CA LEU A 133 11.02 9.43 7.62
C LEU A 133 9.58 9.21 8.11
N PHE A 134 9.10 10.12 8.97
CA PHE A 134 7.69 10.21 9.36
C PHE A 134 7.27 11.67 9.52
N ASN A 135 6.48 12.16 8.59
CA ASN A 135 5.96 13.53 8.53
C ASN A 135 4.67 13.66 9.36
N SER A 136 4.80 13.71 10.67
CA SER A 136 3.65 13.73 11.59
C SER A 136 2.68 14.89 11.32
N ASP A 137 3.19 16.08 11.02
CA ASP A 137 2.38 17.27 10.81
C ASP A 137 1.47 17.19 9.56
N ASN A 138 1.88 16.40 8.54
CA ASN A 138 1.10 16.20 7.32
C ASN A 138 -0.13 15.30 7.51
N VAL A 139 -0.22 14.59 8.64
CA VAL A 139 -1.28 13.62 8.89
C VAL A 139 -2.08 13.87 10.16
N LEU A 140 -1.93 15.06 10.75
CA LEU A 140 -2.68 15.43 11.94
C LEU A 140 -4.19 15.42 11.66
N GLN A 141 -4.95 14.90 12.62
CA GLN A 141 -6.40 14.93 12.63
C GLN A 141 -6.92 15.78 13.80
N GLU A 142 -8.13 16.25 13.69
CA GLU A 142 -8.78 16.99 14.78
C GLU A 142 -8.84 16.14 16.05
N ARG A 143 -8.46 16.73 17.18
CA ARG A 143 -8.56 16.06 18.48
C ARG A 143 -10.01 15.98 18.93
N LYS A 144 -10.44 14.80 19.37
CA LYS A 144 -11.74 14.63 20.05
C LYS A 144 -11.80 15.41 21.36
N LEU A 145 -10.71 15.43 22.12
CA LEU A 145 -10.57 16.20 23.35
C LEU A 145 -9.83 17.51 23.04
N LYS A 146 -10.39 18.63 23.42
CA LYS A 146 -9.79 19.96 23.22
C LYS A 146 -8.77 20.32 24.31
N LYS A 147 -8.83 19.64 25.47
CA LYS A 147 -7.95 19.86 26.61
C LYS A 147 -7.28 18.56 27.05
N ASN A 148 -6.06 18.70 27.56
CA ASN A 148 -5.38 17.63 28.27
C ASN A 148 -6.11 17.37 29.61
N MET A 149 -6.64 16.18 29.78
CA MET A 149 -7.41 15.82 30.98
C MET A 149 -6.56 15.79 32.25
N ARG A 150 -5.23 15.70 32.14
CA ARG A 150 -4.30 15.69 33.28
C ARG A 150 -3.81 17.09 33.65
N THR A 151 -3.48 17.96 32.66
CA THR A 151 -2.92 19.29 32.92
C THR A 151 -3.95 20.42 32.79
N GLY A 152 -5.11 20.16 32.16
CA GLY A 152 -6.15 21.15 31.87
C GLY A 152 -5.81 22.11 30.72
N GLU A 153 -4.62 21.99 30.14
CA GLU A 153 -4.15 22.84 29.05
C GLU A 153 -4.86 22.54 27.74
N ASN A 154 -5.08 23.58 26.93
CA ASN A 154 -5.62 23.40 25.58
C ASN A 154 -4.56 22.76 24.67
N TYR A 155 -5.01 21.86 23.78
CA TYR A 155 -4.15 21.38 22.72
C TYR A 155 -4.11 22.41 21.57
N GLU A 156 -2.94 22.87 21.22
CA GLU A 156 -2.73 23.81 20.12
C GLU A 156 -2.80 23.15 18.74
N LYS A 157 -2.33 21.91 18.67
CA LYS A 157 -2.27 21.13 17.41
C LYS A 157 -3.19 19.92 17.44
N GLY A 158 -3.47 19.36 16.27
CA GLY A 158 -4.15 18.08 16.09
C GLY A 158 -3.40 16.93 16.75
N SER A 159 -3.85 15.72 16.50
CA SER A 159 -3.17 14.48 16.95
C SER A 159 -2.83 13.60 15.77
N ILE A 160 -1.72 12.89 15.86
CA ILE A 160 -1.40 11.79 14.93
C ILE A 160 -2.52 10.76 15.02
N PRO A 161 -3.08 10.26 13.90
CA PRO A 161 -4.07 9.19 13.90
C PRO A 161 -3.52 7.93 14.56
N THR A 162 -4.40 7.14 15.14
CA THR A 162 -4.07 5.75 15.54
C THR A 162 -3.80 4.90 14.30
N SER A 163 -3.35 3.66 14.49
CA SER A 163 -3.14 2.72 13.38
C SER A 163 -4.43 2.05 12.88
N ILE A 164 -5.59 2.38 13.43
CA ILE A 164 -6.90 1.87 12.98
C ILE A 164 -7.63 2.98 12.23
N TRP A 165 -7.84 2.77 10.91
CA TRP A 165 -8.45 3.76 10.02
C TRP A 165 -9.75 3.23 9.43
N GLU A 166 -10.85 3.88 9.75
CA GLU A 166 -12.15 3.55 9.18
C GLU A 166 -12.38 4.41 7.92
N LYS A 167 -12.43 3.77 6.77
CA LYS A 167 -12.71 4.40 5.48
C LYS A 167 -13.45 3.44 4.57
N ASN A 168 -14.55 3.89 4.01
CA ASN A 168 -15.38 3.08 3.12
C ASN A 168 -15.08 3.35 1.66
N ASN A 169 -14.89 2.27 0.87
CA ASN A 169 -14.96 2.36 -0.58
C ASN A 169 -16.42 2.26 -1.00
N HIS A 170 -17.06 3.38 -1.23
CA HIS A 170 -18.43 3.40 -1.71
C HIS A 170 -18.48 3.29 -3.22
N THR A 171 -19.39 2.46 -3.74
CA THR A 171 -19.71 2.38 -5.18
C THR A 171 -20.17 3.72 -5.76
N THR A 172 -20.62 4.63 -4.90
CA THR A 172 -21.00 6.01 -5.23
C THR A 172 -19.85 7.00 -5.12
N SER A 173 -18.67 6.59 -4.67
CA SER A 173 -17.48 7.46 -4.64
C SER A 173 -17.06 7.82 -6.07
N LYS A 174 -16.66 9.07 -6.28
CA LYS A 174 -16.05 9.54 -7.55
C LYS A 174 -14.80 8.76 -7.96
N ASP A 175 -14.18 8.08 -7.01
CA ASP A 175 -12.97 7.28 -7.19
C ASP A 175 -13.27 5.78 -7.42
N TYR A 176 -14.58 5.39 -7.41
CA TYR A 176 -14.98 4.02 -7.69
C TYR A 176 -14.77 3.67 -9.17
N ILE A 177 -14.14 2.54 -9.42
CA ILE A 177 -13.75 2.14 -10.78
C ILE A 177 -14.34 0.81 -11.23
N GLY A 178 -15.16 0.15 -10.56
CA GLY A 178 -15.95 -1.03 -10.95
C GLY A 178 -15.29 -2.19 -11.72
N TRP A 179 -14.14 -1.94 -12.39
CA TRP A 179 -13.46 -2.93 -13.23
C TRP A 179 -12.31 -3.67 -12.53
N HIS A 180 -11.94 -3.26 -11.33
CA HIS A 180 -10.92 -3.96 -10.53
C HIS A 180 -11.52 -4.43 -9.21
N PRO A 181 -11.38 -5.72 -8.84
CA PRO A 181 -12.12 -6.31 -7.72
C PRO A 181 -11.65 -5.84 -6.34
N THR A 182 -10.41 -5.39 -6.21
CA THR A 182 -9.75 -5.10 -4.92
C THR A 182 -9.12 -3.70 -4.89
N THR A 183 -9.85 -2.68 -5.34
CA THR A 183 -9.36 -1.29 -5.34
C THR A 183 -9.15 -0.77 -3.91
N LYS A 184 -7.95 -0.29 -3.61
CA LYS A 184 -7.65 0.35 -2.32
C LYS A 184 -8.23 1.77 -2.24
N ASN A 185 -8.62 2.18 -1.04
CA ASN A 185 -9.16 3.52 -0.78
C ASN A 185 -8.07 4.59 -0.92
N LEU A 186 -8.35 5.64 -1.70
CA LEU A 186 -7.37 6.69 -1.99
C LEU A 186 -6.99 7.49 -0.75
N GLU A 187 -7.94 7.86 0.12
CA GLU A 187 -7.63 8.60 1.35
C GLU A 187 -6.70 7.83 2.30
N VAL A 188 -6.81 6.50 2.30
CA VAL A 188 -5.92 5.62 3.09
C VAL A 188 -4.50 5.65 2.50
N LEU A 189 -4.39 5.53 1.16
CA LEU A 189 -3.11 5.59 0.45
C LEU A 189 -2.46 6.98 0.54
N GLU A 190 -3.23 8.05 0.37
CA GLU A 190 -2.76 9.43 0.49
C GLU A 190 -2.18 9.70 1.89
N ARG A 191 -2.84 9.22 2.94
CA ARG A 191 -2.32 9.34 4.31
C ARG A 191 -0.99 8.62 4.49
N MET A 192 -0.80 7.42 3.92
CA MET A 192 0.47 6.71 3.95
C MET A 192 1.56 7.48 3.21
N ILE A 193 1.25 7.99 2.02
CA ILE A 193 2.17 8.76 1.19
C ILE A 193 2.59 10.05 1.90
N LEU A 194 1.66 10.79 2.47
CA LEU A 194 1.95 12.03 3.21
C LEU A 194 2.80 11.76 4.46
N ALA A 195 2.55 10.65 5.16
CA ALA A 195 3.30 10.29 6.36
C ALA A 195 4.76 9.90 6.04
N TYR A 196 4.99 9.13 4.97
CA TYR A 196 6.27 8.45 4.75
C TYR A 196 7.04 8.91 3.52
N SER A 197 6.63 10.01 2.90
CA SER A 197 7.35 10.61 1.76
C SER A 197 7.26 12.12 1.71
N ASN A 198 8.17 12.75 0.96
CA ASN A 198 8.17 14.16 0.65
C ASN A 198 7.69 14.40 -0.80
N PRO A 199 7.28 15.64 -1.18
CA PRO A 199 7.09 15.98 -2.59
C PRO A 199 8.29 15.58 -3.44
N GLU A 200 8.04 15.16 -4.68
CA GLU A 200 9.04 14.66 -5.65
C GLU A 200 9.68 13.30 -5.31
N ASP A 201 9.40 12.70 -4.15
CA ASP A 201 9.85 11.35 -3.81
C ASP A 201 9.26 10.30 -4.77
N LYS A 202 10.02 9.23 -5.03
CA LYS A 202 9.62 8.10 -5.88
C LYS A 202 8.86 7.06 -5.07
N ILE A 203 7.60 6.86 -5.39
CA ILE A 203 6.75 5.82 -4.81
C ILE A 203 6.74 4.61 -5.72
N LEU A 204 7.09 3.44 -5.19
CA LEU A 204 7.09 2.17 -5.93
C LEU A 204 5.86 1.34 -5.55
N ASP A 205 5.16 0.86 -6.59
CA ASP A 205 4.15 -0.19 -6.48
C ASP A 205 4.39 -1.25 -7.57
N ILE A 206 4.72 -2.48 -7.17
CA ILE A 206 5.06 -3.58 -8.09
C ILE A 206 3.85 -4.47 -8.43
N PHE A 207 2.69 -4.19 -7.86
CA PHE A 207 1.40 -4.83 -8.13
C PHE A 207 0.33 -3.76 -8.33
N MET A 208 0.52 -2.92 -9.35
CA MET A 208 -0.21 -1.66 -9.53
C MET A 208 -1.73 -1.84 -9.64
N GLY A 209 -2.21 -2.94 -10.21
CA GLY A 209 -3.62 -3.29 -10.32
C GLY A 209 -4.49 -2.16 -10.88
N SER A 210 -5.30 -1.59 -10.00
CA SER A 210 -6.20 -0.48 -10.33
C SER A 210 -5.49 0.88 -10.52
N GLY A 211 -4.21 1.02 -10.17
CA GLY A 211 -3.47 2.26 -10.18
C GLY A 211 -3.76 3.20 -9.01
N SER A 212 -4.40 2.72 -7.95
CA SER A 212 -4.80 3.60 -6.83
C SER A 212 -3.59 4.22 -6.11
N THR A 213 -2.50 3.47 -5.91
CA THR A 213 -1.25 4.00 -5.35
C THR A 213 -0.69 5.13 -6.22
N ALA A 214 -0.73 4.95 -7.55
CA ALA A 214 -0.27 5.97 -8.48
C ALA A 214 -1.12 7.24 -8.41
N ILE A 215 -2.46 7.11 -8.39
CA ILE A 215 -3.37 8.26 -8.27
C ILE A 215 -3.11 9.03 -6.97
N ALA A 216 -3.00 8.32 -5.85
CA ALA A 216 -2.72 8.94 -4.55
C ALA A 216 -1.36 9.67 -4.53
N ALA A 217 -0.33 9.09 -5.16
CA ALA A 217 0.99 9.70 -5.28
C ALA A 217 0.96 10.97 -6.15
N ILE A 218 0.31 10.92 -7.31
CA ILE A 218 0.18 12.06 -8.24
C ILE A 218 -0.54 13.24 -7.57
N ARG A 219 -1.64 12.99 -6.87
CA ARG A 219 -2.40 14.02 -6.13
C ARG A 219 -1.58 14.73 -5.06
N ASN A 220 -0.51 14.10 -4.62
CA ASN A 220 0.36 14.62 -3.57
C ASN A 220 1.77 14.97 -4.08
N ASP A 221 1.95 15.21 -5.38
CA ASP A 221 3.22 15.63 -6.00
C ASP A 221 4.36 14.63 -5.87
N ARG A 222 4.06 13.32 -5.86
CA ARG A 222 5.05 12.25 -5.85
C ARG A 222 5.22 11.63 -7.24
N LYS A 223 6.42 11.11 -7.51
CA LYS A 223 6.74 10.38 -8.75
C LYS A 223 6.35 8.91 -8.61
N ILE A 224 5.87 8.31 -9.69
CA ILE A 224 5.45 6.91 -9.72
C ILE A 224 6.46 6.05 -10.47
N VAL A 225 6.77 4.93 -9.84
CA VAL A 225 7.56 3.82 -10.38
C VAL A 225 6.75 2.54 -10.13
N GLY A 226 6.59 1.66 -11.13
CA GLY A 226 5.85 0.42 -10.88
C GLY A 226 5.57 -0.43 -12.10
N CYS A 227 4.95 -1.59 -11.84
CA CYS A 227 4.56 -2.52 -12.88
C CYS A 227 3.20 -3.17 -12.59
N GLU A 228 2.63 -3.75 -13.63
CA GLU A 228 1.44 -4.59 -13.60
C GLU A 228 1.62 -5.75 -14.58
N LEU A 229 1.34 -6.96 -14.12
CA LEU A 229 1.49 -8.17 -14.93
C LEU A 229 0.33 -8.33 -15.92
N ASP A 230 -0.92 -8.18 -15.44
CA ASP A 230 -2.10 -8.31 -16.28
C ASP A 230 -2.19 -7.15 -17.27
N LYS A 231 -2.19 -7.49 -18.57
CA LYS A 231 -2.19 -6.52 -19.67
C LYS A 231 -3.45 -5.65 -19.69
N GLU A 232 -4.60 -6.18 -19.32
CA GLU A 232 -5.85 -5.45 -19.28
C GLU A 232 -5.84 -4.44 -18.12
N PHE A 233 -5.43 -4.86 -16.91
CA PHE A 233 -5.28 -3.97 -15.77
C PHE A 233 -4.22 -2.90 -16.02
N TYR A 234 -3.08 -3.27 -16.62
CA TYR A 234 -2.07 -2.31 -17.04
C TYR A 234 -2.63 -1.21 -17.94
N ASN A 235 -3.35 -1.57 -19.01
CA ASN A 235 -3.89 -0.60 -19.95
C ASN A 235 -4.92 0.33 -19.28
N LYS A 236 -5.84 -0.21 -18.50
CA LYS A 236 -6.89 0.55 -17.81
C LYS A 236 -6.31 1.48 -16.73
N SER A 237 -5.36 1.00 -15.95
CA SER A 237 -4.70 1.81 -14.93
C SER A 237 -3.80 2.88 -15.53
N LEU A 238 -3.10 2.59 -16.64
CA LEU A 238 -2.29 3.58 -17.36
C LEU A 238 -3.16 4.73 -17.90
N GLU A 239 -4.34 4.43 -18.46
CA GLU A 239 -5.30 5.44 -18.91
C GLU A 239 -5.76 6.31 -17.73
N ARG A 240 -6.16 5.67 -16.63
CA ARG A 240 -6.55 6.35 -15.38
C ARG A 240 -5.45 7.26 -14.85
N ILE A 241 -4.21 6.80 -14.83
CA ILE A 241 -3.03 7.57 -14.39
C ILE A 241 -2.81 8.79 -15.30
N LYS A 242 -2.87 8.61 -16.62
CA LYS A 242 -2.73 9.73 -17.58
C LYS A 242 -3.80 10.81 -17.39
N ILE A 243 -5.04 10.40 -17.14
CA ILE A 243 -6.14 11.36 -16.85
C ILE A 243 -5.82 12.16 -15.58
N GLU A 244 -5.31 11.51 -14.52
CA GLU A 244 -4.99 12.19 -13.27
C GLU A 244 -3.79 13.14 -13.41
N ILE A 245 -2.76 12.75 -14.15
CA ILE A 245 -1.61 13.64 -14.48
C ILE A 245 -2.09 14.91 -15.19
N ASN A 246 -2.95 14.77 -16.19
CA ASN A 246 -3.47 15.91 -16.95
C ASN A 246 -4.29 16.87 -16.07
N LYS A 247 -5.06 16.36 -15.09
CA LYS A 247 -5.81 17.20 -14.14
C LYS A 247 -4.91 18.01 -13.20
N ASN A 248 -3.76 17.46 -12.81
CA ASN A 248 -2.82 18.13 -11.91
C ASN A 248 -1.87 19.10 -12.64
N THR A 249 -1.91 19.16 -13.96
CA THR A 249 -1.08 20.06 -14.78
C THR A 249 -1.82 21.33 -15.18
N LEU A 250 -3.12 21.38 -14.97
CA LEU A 250 -4.00 22.54 -15.19
C LEU A 250 -4.24 23.31 -13.90
#